data_c5378eb50c53c7112de412e617ded9cb
#
_entry.id   c5378eb50c53c7112de412e617ded9cb
#
_cell.length_a   1.000
_cell.length_b   1.000
_cell.length_c   1.000
_cell.angle_alpha   90.00
_cell.angle_beta   90.00
_cell.angle_gamma   90.00
#
_symmetry.space_group_name_H-M   'P 1'
#
loop_
_entity.id
_entity.type
_entity.pdbx_description
1 polymer ?
#
loop_
_entity_poly.entity_id
_entity_poly.type
_entity_poly.pdbx_seq_one_letter_code
_entity_poly.pdbx_strand_id
1 'polypeptide(L)'
;VDCSNDTITVSSKDFSARVRWQQADLANELDTLPFVTTQLVTASALLDLTSQAWLQQLAEQCINHQCASLFVLNYDGRISWQPEAQFDRQTADLLNKHQLGDKGFGPAMGPLAGHTLAQLLSHRQQTLVEQSDWQITTHQQDLQTALIDGWLDAATETAPADAEALAQ
;
A
#
# COMPACT_ATOMS: atom_id res chain seq x y z
N VAL A 1 11.02 15.23 22.95
CA VAL A 1 11.15 13.83 22.52
C VAL A 1 12.27 13.21 23.35
N ASP A 2 11.98 12.16 24.06
CA ASP A 2 12.97 11.38 24.82
C ASP A 2 13.14 10.02 24.12
N CYS A 3 14.38 9.63 23.86
CA CYS A 3 14.72 8.41 23.13
C CYS A 3 15.58 7.54 24.06
N SER A 4 15.04 6.35 24.40
CA SER A 4 15.81 5.34 25.15
C SER A 4 15.68 3.99 24.45
N ASN A 5 16.82 3.39 24.13
CA ASN A 5 16.97 2.06 23.48
C ASN A 5 15.78 1.58 22.67
N ASP A 6 14.88 1.41 22.28
CA ASP A 6 13.78 0.99 21.43
C ASP A 6 12.46 1.74 21.70
N THR A 7 12.51 2.80 22.49
CA THR A 7 11.30 3.53 22.86
C THR A 7 11.50 5.03 22.71
N ILE A 8 10.56 5.67 22.01
CA ILE A 8 10.49 7.13 21.87
C ILE A 8 9.24 7.58 22.61
N THR A 9 9.38 8.57 23.49
CA THR A 9 8.23 9.23 24.12
C THR A 9 8.02 10.60 23.47
N VAL A 10 6.83 10.80 22.92
CA VAL A 10 6.39 12.07 22.35
C VAL A 10 5.31 12.66 23.24
N SER A 11 5.54 13.88 23.75
CA SER A 11 4.58 14.55 24.61
C SER A 11 4.25 15.95 24.10
N SER A 12 3.00 16.32 24.21
CA SER A 12 2.50 17.68 24.05
C SER A 12 1.71 18.09 25.32
N LYS A 13 1.13 19.28 25.31
CA LYS A 13 0.27 19.70 26.41
C LYS A 13 -1.01 18.87 26.54
N ASP A 14 -1.47 18.24 25.46
CA ASP A 14 -2.76 17.56 25.37
C ASP A 14 -2.65 16.03 25.34
N PHE A 15 -1.47 15.48 25.02
CA PHE A 15 -1.26 14.04 24.96
C PHE A 15 0.19 13.63 25.25
N SER A 16 0.36 12.37 25.60
CA SER A 16 1.65 11.68 25.63
C SER A 16 1.51 10.34 24.93
N ALA A 17 2.42 10.05 23.99
CA ALA A 17 2.48 8.79 23.29
C ALA A 17 3.85 8.13 23.48
N ARG A 18 3.85 6.83 23.72
CA ARG A 18 5.05 6.02 23.75
C ARG A 18 5.11 5.19 22.48
N VAL A 19 6.12 5.41 21.67
CA VAL A 19 6.37 4.68 20.42
C VAL A 19 7.47 3.66 20.71
N ARG A 20 7.18 2.39 20.45
CA ARG A 20 8.17 1.31 20.47
C ARG A 20 8.32 0.81 19.04
N TRP A 21 9.52 0.61 18.58
CA TRP A 21 9.79 0.03 17.26
C TRP A 21 10.37 -1.38 17.44
N GLN A 22 10.11 -2.23 16.46
CA GLN A 22 10.58 -3.60 16.39
C GLN A 22 10.98 -3.89 14.94
N GLN A 23 12.16 -4.45 14.75
CA GLN A 23 12.55 -4.99 13.45
C GLN A 23 11.92 -6.38 13.29
N ALA A 24 11.23 -6.61 12.19
CA ALA A 24 10.61 -7.89 11.84
C ALA A 24 10.60 -8.08 10.32
N ASP A 25 10.75 -9.31 9.87
CA ASP A 25 10.46 -9.70 8.50
C ASP A 25 8.96 -9.92 8.34
N LEU A 26 8.26 -8.89 7.86
CA LEU A 26 6.81 -8.94 7.73
C LEU A 26 6.30 -10.05 6.81
N ALA A 27 7.13 -10.51 5.86
CA ALA A 27 6.74 -11.60 4.96
C ALA A 27 6.64 -12.95 5.68
N ASN A 28 7.49 -13.16 6.71
CA ASN A 28 7.64 -14.45 7.36
C ASN A 28 7.31 -14.43 8.87
N GLU A 29 7.24 -13.25 9.50
CA GLU A 29 7.13 -13.09 10.94
C GLU A 29 5.87 -12.33 11.36
N LEU A 30 4.83 -12.28 10.52
CA LEU A 30 3.59 -11.56 10.82
C LEU A 30 2.93 -12.02 12.13
N ASP A 31 2.98 -13.31 12.42
CA ASP A 31 2.41 -13.92 13.63
C ASP A 31 3.20 -13.59 14.92
N THR A 32 4.42 -13.10 14.80
CA THR A 32 5.25 -12.67 15.93
C THR A 32 4.88 -11.27 16.44
N LEU A 33 4.09 -10.53 15.65
CA LEU A 33 3.65 -9.19 16.03
C LEU A 33 2.63 -9.24 17.17
N PRO A 34 2.56 -8.22 18.03
CA PRO A 34 1.80 -8.25 19.29
C PRO A 34 0.29 -8.08 19.11
N PHE A 35 -0.37 -8.83 18.20
CA PHE A 35 -1.81 -8.73 17.95
C PHE A 35 -2.66 -8.93 19.21
N VAL A 36 -2.26 -9.83 20.10
CA VAL A 36 -2.98 -10.14 21.36
C VAL A 36 -3.26 -8.90 22.23
N THR A 37 -2.37 -7.92 22.20
CA THR A 37 -2.46 -6.68 23.00
C THR A 37 -2.78 -5.44 22.16
N THR A 38 -2.99 -5.63 20.85
CA THR A 38 -3.20 -4.54 19.90
C THR A 38 -4.68 -4.22 19.79
N GLN A 39 -5.03 -2.93 19.88
CA GLN A 39 -6.40 -2.45 19.64
C GLN A 39 -6.62 -1.98 18.21
N LEU A 40 -5.59 -1.44 17.57
CA LEU A 40 -5.63 -0.92 16.21
C LEU A 40 -4.41 -1.39 15.43
N VAL A 41 -4.64 -2.00 14.28
CA VAL A 41 -3.62 -2.31 13.26
C VAL A 41 -3.74 -1.28 12.15
N THR A 42 -2.63 -0.67 11.77
CA THR A 42 -2.62 0.30 10.66
C THR A 42 -1.43 0.06 9.76
N ALA A 43 -1.65 0.27 8.46
CA ALA A 43 -0.59 0.31 7.46
C ALA A 43 -0.93 1.33 6.37
N SER A 44 0.12 1.84 5.73
CA SER A 44 0.02 2.80 4.63
C SER A 44 0.93 2.33 3.49
N ALA A 45 0.42 2.33 2.26
CA ALA A 45 1.14 1.95 1.04
C ALA A 45 1.84 0.58 1.15
N LEU A 46 1.15 -0.42 1.71
CA LEU A 46 1.71 -1.75 1.94
C LEU A 46 0.93 -2.87 1.23
N LEU A 47 -0.40 -2.81 1.27
CA LEU A 47 -1.23 -3.97 0.90
C LEU A 47 -1.01 -4.42 -0.54
N ASP A 48 -0.84 -3.48 -1.45
CA ASP A 48 -0.61 -3.74 -2.88
C ASP A 48 0.70 -4.48 -3.18
N LEU A 49 1.65 -4.46 -2.24
CA LEU A 49 2.92 -5.19 -2.34
C LEU A 49 2.80 -6.64 -1.84
N THR A 50 1.71 -7.00 -1.16
CA THR A 50 1.58 -8.27 -0.45
C THR A 50 0.82 -9.31 -1.26
N SER A 51 1.06 -10.60 -0.95
CA SER A 51 0.35 -11.72 -1.57
C SER A 51 -1.02 -11.95 -0.94
N GLN A 52 -1.87 -12.70 -1.66
CA GLN A 52 -3.17 -13.12 -1.14
C GLN A 52 -3.04 -13.92 0.17
N ALA A 53 -2.05 -14.81 0.25
CA ALA A 53 -1.82 -15.63 1.44
C ALA A 53 -1.46 -14.75 2.65
N TRP A 54 -0.65 -13.72 2.45
CA TRP A 54 -0.30 -12.79 3.50
C TRP A 54 -1.49 -11.94 3.95
N LEU A 55 -2.33 -11.48 3.02
CA LEU A 55 -3.57 -10.76 3.35
C LEU A 55 -4.54 -11.62 4.15
N GLN A 56 -4.64 -12.92 3.85
CA GLN A 56 -5.44 -13.87 4.61
C GLN A 56 -4.92 -14.00 6.05
N GLN A 57 -3.62 -14.16 6.24
CA GLN A 57 -3.01 -14.22 7.57
C GLN A 57 -3.24 -12.93 8.36
N LEU A 58 -3.06 -11.75 7.73
CA LEU A 58 -3.34 -10.47 8.37
C LEU A 58 -4.80 -10.35 8.83
N ALA A 59 -5.74 -10.71 7.95
CA ALA A 59 -7.16 -10.70 8.28
C ALA A 59 -7.48 -11.65 9.45
N GLU A 60 -6.93 -12.86 9.45
CA GLU A 60 -7.09 -13.84 10.53
C GLU A 60 -6.56 -13.30 11.86
N GLN A 61 -5.37 -12.67 11.88
CA GLN A 61 -4.83 -12.04 13.08
C GLN A 61 -5.76 -10.94 13.60
N CYS A 62 -6.20 -10.03 12.73
CA CYS A 62 -7.11 -8.95 13.12
C CYS A 62 -8.45 -9.48 13.67
N ILE A 63 -9.01 -10.50 13.04
CA ILE A 63 -10.30 -11.12 13.45
C ILE A 63 -10.15 -11.85 14.78
N ASN A 64 -9.14 -12.72 14.90
CA ASN A 64 -8.95 -13.57 16.08
C ASN A 64 -8.65 -12.75 17.34
N HIS A 65 -7.96 -11.62 17.19
CA HIS A 65 -7.61 -10.73 18.29
C HIS A 65 -8.53 -9.50 18.42
N GLN A 66 -9.58 -9.43 17.58
CA GLN A 66 -10.57 -8.35 17.60
C GLN A 66 -9.93 -6.94 17.43
N CYS A 67 -8.87 -6.85 16.66
CA CYS A 67 -8.21 -5.59 16.37
C CYS A 67 -9.07 -4.76 15.42
N ALA A 68 -9.26 -3.48 15.70
CA ALA A 68 -9.68 -2.53 14.67
C ALA A 68 -8.58 -2.39 13.61
N SER A 69 -8.96 -2.05 12.37
CA SER A 69 -8.01 -1.97 11.26
C SER A 69 -8.19 -0.68 10.48
N LEU A 70 -7.08 -0.03 10.11
CA LEU A 70 -7.06 1.15 9.25
C LEU A 70 -5.93 1.02 8.22
N PHE A 71 -6.30 0.78 6.98
CA PHE A 71 -5.35 0.64 5.87
C PHE A 71 -5.59 1.75 4.85
N VAL A 72 -4.56 2.54 4.57
CA VAL A 72 -4.66 3.74 3.74
C VAL A 72 -3.60 3.78 2.66
N LEU A 73 -3.80 4.63 1.66
CA LEU A 73 -2.89 4.83 0.53
C LEU A 73 -2.62 3.52 -0.25
N ASN A 74 -3.66 2.70 -0.41
CA ASN A 74 -3.55 1.49 -1.22
C ASN A 74 -3.83 1.84 -2.68
N TYR A 75 -2.97 1.36 -3.56
CA TYR A 75 -3.15 1.52 -5.00
C TYR A 75 -4.31 0.67 -5.50
N ASP A 76 -5.25 1.26 -6.23
CA ASP A 76 -6.45 0.59 -6.74
C ASP A 76 -6.42 0.35 -8.26
N GLY A 77 -5.31 0.66 -8.91
CA GLY A 77 -5.09 0.43 -10.34
C GLY A 77 -5.63 1.52 -11.25
N ARG A 78 -6.28 2.56 -10.73
CA ARG A 78 -6.86 3.62 -11.53
C ARG A 78 -5.89 4.77 -11.68
N ILE A 79 -5.53 5.07 -12.92
CA ILE A 79 -4.74 6.23 -13.30
C ILE A 79 -5.39 6.87 -14.51
N SER A 80 -5.46 8.19 -14.51
CA SER A 80 -5.91 8.95 -15.66
C SER A 80 -5.14 10.25 -15.81
N TRP A 81 -4.92 10.66 -17.03
CA TRP A 81 -4.25 11.90 -17.38
C TRP A 81 -5.19 12.87 -18.09
N GLN A 82 -4.96 14.16 -17.94
CA GLN A 82 -5.67 15.20 -18.66
C GLN A 82 -4.69 16.24 -19.20
N PRO A 83 -4.67 16.46 -20.54
CA PRO A 83 -5.44 15.76 -21.56
C PRO A 83 -5.03 14.31 -21.71
N GLU A 84 -5.96 13.44 -22.17
CA GLU A 84 -5.67 12.04 -22.47
C GLU A 84 -4.75 11.94 -23.71
N ALA A 85 -3.72 11.10 -23.60
CA ALA A 85 -2.77 10.81 -24.67
C ALA A 85 -2.95 9.38 -25.22
N GLN A 86 -2.32 9.13 -26.38
CA GLN A 86 -2.52 7.88 -27.12
C GLN A 86 -2.12 6.62 -26.33
N PHE A 87 -1.08 6.72 -25.51
CA PHE A 87 -0.48 5.58 -24.80
C PHE A 87 -0.86 5.48 -23.32
N ASP A 88 -1.66 6.39 -22.79
CA ASP A 88 -2.04 6.44 -21.38
C ASP A 88 -2.61 5.12 -20.87
N ARG A 89 -3.53 4.54 -21.62
CA ARG A 89 -4.15 3.26 -21.25
C ARG A 89 -3.15 2.11 -21.24
N GLN A 90 -2.27 2.06 -22.24
CA GLN A 90 -1.23 1.03 -22.32
C GLN A 90 -0.26 1.16 -21.15
N THR A 91 0.15 2.37 -20.81
CA THR A 91 1.01 2.65 -19.66
C THR A 91 0.36 2.19 -18.35
N ALA A 92 -0.91 2.54 -18.13
CA ALA A 92 -1.66 2.11 -16.95
C ALA A 92 -1.78 0.56 -16.86
N ASP A 93 -2.05 -0.12 -17.98
CA ASP A 93 -2.15 -1.58 -18.03
C ASP A 93 -0.80 -2.26 -17.71
N LEU A 94 0.30 -1.72 -18.24
CA LEU A 94 1.64 -2.22 -17.99
C LEU A 94 2.05 -1.99 -16.52
N LEU A 95 1.74 -0.83 -15.96
CA LEU A 95 1.96 -0.55 -14.55
C LEU A 95 1.17 -1.50 -13.66
N ASN A 96 -0.12 -1.70 -13.95
CA ASN A 96 -0.95 -2.67 -13.21
C ASN A 96 -0.37 -4.08 -13.26
N LYS A 97 0.16 -4.49 -14.42
CA LYS A 97 0.84 -5.77 -14.57
C LYS A 97 2.15 -5.83 -13.77
N HIS A 98 2.94 -4.74 -13.77
CA HIS A 98 4.16 -4.64 -12.97
C HIS A 98 3.87 -4.78 -11.46
N GLN A 99 2.75 -4.21 -10.99
CA GLN A 99 2.34 -4.27 -9.59
C GLN A 99 1.99 -5.69 -9.10
N LEU A 100 1.73 -6.63 -10.01
CA LEU A 100 1.48 -8.04 -9.66
C LEU A 100 2.78 -8.86 -9.46
N GLY A 101 3.94 -8.27 -9.72
CA GLY A 101 5.24 -8.91 -9.50
C GLY A 101 5.54 -9.17 -8.03
N ASP A 102 6.43 -10.12 -7.74
CA ASP A 102 6.88 -10.40 -6.37
C ASP A 102 7.66 -9.20 -5.80
N LYS A 103 7.21 -8.70 -4.67
CA LYS A 103 7.83 -7.60 -3.92
C LYS A 103 8.41 -8.06 -2.57
N GLY A 104 8.74 -9.37 -2.45
CA GLY A 104 9.26 -9.98 -1.23
C GLY A 104 8.20 -10.70 -0.39
N PHE A 105 6.93 -10.67 -0.82
CA PHE A 105 5.80 -11.36 -0.17
C PHE A 105 5.20 -12.48 -1.03
N GLY A 106 5.88 -12.89 -2.11
CA GLY A 106 5.34 -13.71 -3.18
C GLY A 106 4.57 -12.86 -4.21
N PRO A 107 3.81 -13.49 -5.13
CA PRO A 107 3.04 -12.76 -6.14
C PRO A 107 2.12 -11.74 -5.49
N ALA A 108 2.34 -10.46 -5.80
CA ALA A 108 1.59 -9.36 -5.17
C ALA A 108 0.15 -9.30 -5.68
N MET A 109 -0.76 -8.87 -4.82
CA MET A 109 -2.16 -8.63 -5.18
C MET A 109 -2.36 -7.33 -5.96
N GLY A 110 -1.39 -6.40 -5.89
CA GLY A 110 -1.43 -5.12 -6.58
C GLY A 110 -2.75 -4.38 -6.34
N PRO A 111 -3.42 -3.93 -7.42
CA PRO A 111 -4.67 -3.17 -7.32
C PRO A 111 -5.82 -3.88 -6.59
N LEU A 112 -5.78 -5.20 -6.48
CA LEU A 112 -6.85 -5.97 -5.86
C LEU A 112 -6.71 -6.12 -4.35
N ALA A 113 -5.57 -5.74 -3.78
CA ALA A 113 -5.22 -6.00 -2.39
C ALA A 113 -6.23 -5.39 -1.39
N GLY A 114 -6.54 -4.11 -1.55
CA GLY A 114 -7.46 -3.40 -0.65
C GLY A 114 -8.88 -4.02 -0.66
N HIS A 115 -9.40 -4.34 -1.84
CA HIS A 115 -10.71 -4.97 -1.98
C HIS A 115 -10.71 -6.39 -1.39
N THR A 116 -9.67 -7.17 -1.66
CA THR A 116 -9.53 -8.54 -1.12
C THR A 116 -9.50 -8.54 0.40
N LEU A 117 -8.68 -7.66 1.00
CA LEU A 117 -8.63 -7.56 2.46
C LEU A 117 -9.98 -7.11 3.05
N ALA A 118 -10.65 -6.15 2.43
CA ALA A 118 -11.98 -5.71 2.86
C ALA A 118 -13.01 -6.87 2.83
N GLN A 119 -12.99 -7.70 1.80
CA GLN A 119 -13.85 -8.89 1.73
C GLN A 119 -13.53 -9.87 2.86
N LEU A 120 -12.25 -10.18 3.10
CA LEU A 120 -11.82 -11.09 4.16
C LEU A 120 -12.30 -10.62 5.55
N LEU A 121 -12.15 -9.33 5.84
CA LEU A 121 -12.58 -8.74 7.12
C LEU A 121 -14.11 -8.68 7.26
N SER A 122 -14.85 -8.40 6.18
CA SER A 122 -16.30 -8.18 6.21
C SER A 122 -17.10 -9.42 6.67
N HIS A 123 -16.50 -10.60 6.58
CA HIS A 123 -17.13 -11.83 7.09
C HIS A 123 -17.31 -11.85 8.61
N ARG A 124 -16.55 -11.08 9.35
CA ARG A 124 -16.52 -11.11 10.83
C ARG A 124 -16.49 -9.74 11.50
N GLN A 125 -16.24 -8.68 10.73
CA GLN A 125 -16.13 -7.31 11.22
C GLN A 125 -16.92 -6.35 10.33
N GLN A 126 -17.43 -5.27 10.91
CA GLN A 126 -17.98 -4.18 10.12
C GLN A 126 -16.83 -3.51 9.36
N THR A 127 -16.95 -3.46 8.03
CA THR A 127 -15.90 -2.96 7.14
C THR A 127 -16.45 -1.80 6.33
N LEU A 128 -15.70 -0.70 6.27
CA LEU A 128 -15.96 0.46 5.42
C LEU A 128 -14.82 0.55 4.41
N VAL A 129 -15.15 0.80 3.15
CA VAL A 129 -14.18 1.06 2.07
C VAL A 129 -14.50 2.42 1.49
N GLU A 130 -13.52 3.30 1.51
CA GLU A 130 -13.61 4.64 0.95
C GLU A 130 -12.53 4.87 -0.10
N GLN A 131 -12.79 5.73 -1.05
CA GLN A 131 -11.87 6.13 -2.10
C GLN A 131 -11.47 7.60 -1.90
N SER A 132 -10.18 7.87 -2.10
CA SER A 132 -9.64 9.24 -2.06
C SER A 132 -8.68 9.42 -3.24
N ASP A 133 -9.22 9.81 -4.37
CA ASP A 133 -8.44 10.00 -5.58
C ASP A 133 -7.52 11.22 -5.43
N TRP A 134 -6.25 11.06 -5.74
CA TRP A 134 -5.31 12.16 -5.77
C TRP A 134 -5.42 12.88 -7.10
N GLN A 135 -5.67 14.19 -7.02
CA GLN A 135 -5.64 15.07 -8.18
C GLN A 135 -4.36 15.89 -8.13
N ILE A 136 -3.41 15.55 -8.99
CA ILE A 136 -2.12 16.24 -9.07
C ILE A 136 -2.21 17.23 -10.21
N THR A 137 -2.11 18.51 -9.88
CA THR A 137 -2.27 19.62 -10.83
C THR A 137 -0.90 20.15 -11.28
N THR A 138 -0.92 21.06 -12.26
CA THR A 138 0.29 21.76 -12.74
C THR A 138 1.04 22.55 -11.66
N HIS A 139 0.42 22.80 -10.50
CA HIS A 139 1.12 23.43 -9.36
C HIS A 139 2.06 22.46 -8.64
N GLN A 140 1.97 21.16 -8.93
CA GLN A 140 2.75 20.08 -8.30
C GLN A 140 3.65 19.39 -9.33
N GLN A 141 4.31 20.19 -10.20
CA GLN A 141 5.09 19.68 -11.33
C GLN A 141 6.16 18.65 -10.93
N ASP A 142 6.89 18.90 -9.84
CA ASP A 142 7.95 17.99 -9.40
C ASP A 142 7.36 16.60 -9.03
N LEU A 143 6.20 16.60 -8.37
CA LEU A 143 5.50 15.35 -8.04
C LEU A 143 4.95 14.66 -9.29
N GLN A 144 4.35 15.43 -10.22
CA GLN A 144 3.89 14.89 -11.51
C GLN A 144 5.03 14.21 -12.26
N THR A 145 6.15 14.90 -12.41
CA THR A 145 7.31 14.37 -13.13
C THR A 145 7.81 13.08 -12.45
N ALA A 146 8.01 13.09 -11.14
CA ALA A 146 8.50 11.94 -10.41
C ALA A 146 7.56 10.72 -10.54
N LEU A 147 6.24 10.94 -10.54
CA LEU A 147 5.26 9.86 -10.74
C LEU A 147 5.28 9.32 -12.16
N ILE A 148 5.30 10.20 -13.17
CA ILE A 148 5.33 9.80 -14.58
C ILE A 148 6.61 9.02 -14.87
N ASP A 149 7.77 9.51 -14.42
CA ASP A 149 9.04 8.83 -14.60
C ASP A 149 9.01 7.43 -13.98
N GLY A 150 8.54 7.31 -12.74
CA GLY A 150 8.42 6.01 -12.06
C GLY A 150 7.42 5.05 -12.74
N TRP A 151 6.35 5.56 -13.32
CA TRP A 151 5.39 4.75 -14.07
C TRP A 151 5.94 4.30 -15.42
N LEU A 152 6.69 5.16 -16.11
CA LEU A 152 7.38 4.82 -17.36
C LEU A 152 8.48 3.77 -17.12
N ASP A 153 9.23 3.89 -16.05
CA ASP A 153 10.23 2.88 -15.66
C ASP A 153 9.57 1.52 -15.44
N ALA A 154 8.50 1.45 -14.65
CA ALA A 154 7.76 0.22 -14.39
C ALA A 154 7.12 -0.38 -15.66
N ALA A 155 6.56 0.46 -16.54
CA ALA A 155 6.01 0.03 -17.81
C ALA A 155 7.10 -0.51 -18.75
N THR A 156 8.26 0.16 -18.80
CA THR A 156 9.43 -0.24 -19.58
C THR A 156 10.02 -1.58 -19.09
N GLU A 157 10.11 -1.77 -17.77
CA GLU A 157 10.52 -3.07 -17.21
C GLU A 157 9.57 -4.21 -17.62
N THR A 158 8.27 -3.91 -17.70
CA THR A 158 7.24 -4.89 -18.06
C THR A 158 7.20 -5.20 -19.56
N ALA A 159 7.46 -4.21 -20.41
CA ALA A 159 7.46 -4.31 -21.87
C ALA A 159 8.62 -3.52 -22.49
N PRO A 160 9.87 -4.03 -22.43
CA PRO A 160 11.05 -3.32 -22.94
C PRO A 160 10.99 -2.98 -24.43
N ALA A 161 10.26 -3.76 -25.23
CA ALA A 161 10.11 -3.52 -26.66
C ALA A 161 9.25 -2.27 -26.97
N ASP A 162 8.43 -1.81 -26.04
CA ASP A 162 7.52 -0.67 -26.21
C ASP A 162 8.08 0.63 -25.64
N ALA A 163 9.27 0.60 -25.02
CA ALA A 163 9.87 1.71 -24.26
C ALA A 163 9.94 3.03 -25.05
N GLU A 164 10.34 2.99 -26.33
CA GLU A 164 10.44 4.19 -27.19
C GLU A 164 9.05 4.80 -27.49
N ALA A 165 8.02 3.97 -27.63
CA ALA A 165 6.67 4.43 -27.89
C ALA A 165 6.00 5.03 -26.64
N LEU A 166 6.30 4.49 -25.48
CA LEU A 166 5.75 4.95 -24.19
C LEU A 166 6.35 6.29 -23.72
N ALA A 167 7.56 6.64 -24.17
CA ALA A 167 8.26 7.87 -23.83
C ALA A 167 7.86 9.10 -24.67
N GLN A 168 6.92 8.98 -25.62
CA GLN A 168 6.41 10.06 -26.49
C GLN A 168 5.16 10.72 -25.89
#